data_e0f5bcd99d3874da0d72555c3cf80cdc
#
_entry.id   e0f5bcd99d3874da0d72555c3cf80cdc
#
_cell.length_a   1.000
_cell.length_b   1.000
_cell.length_c   1.000
_cell.angle_alpha   90.00
_cell.angle_beta   90.00
_cell.angle_gamma   90.00
#
_symmetry.space_group_name_H-M   'P 1'
#
loop_
_entity.id
_entity.type
_entity.pdbx_description
1 polymer ?
#
loop_
_entity_poly.entity_id
_entity_poly.type
_entity_poly.pdbx_seq_one_letter_code
_entity_poly.pdbx_strand_id
1 'polypeptide(L)'
;SVWCTKRHGTVSSALVAPAHETLAPEQRYTVRTTASAQTASYKEQVRSAVADASQLRPGPVQLQIAFVVGAQRNWMNLWKPTIDSLHPLLGRTRPDREWHPNDGRIIDLSLHVHVDSSLGHDVVASIAAEPASAETLQ
;
A
#
# COMPACT_ATOMS: atom_id res chain seq x y z
N SER A 1 -1.10 -13.15 11.65
CA SER A 1 -0.46 -12.05 10.92
C SER A 1 0.59 -12.57 9.95
N VAL A 2 0.69 -11.96 8.80
CA VAL A 2 1.64 -12.33 7.76
C VAL A 2 2.31 -11.09 7.20
N TRP A 3 3.62 -11.13 7.02
CA TRP A 3 4.38 -10.15 6.25
C TRP A 3 4.74 -10.71 4.90
N CYS A 4 4.55 -9.89 3.88
CA CYS A 4 5.07 -10.16 2.54
C CYS A 4 5.92 -8.96 2.12
N THR A 5 7.17 -9.20 1.75
CA THR A 5 8.09 -8.16 1.27
C THR A 5 8.52 -8.50 -0.13
N LYS A 6 8.42 -7.53 -1.03
CA LYS A 6 8.92 -7.66 -2.40
C LYS A 6 9.88 -6.51 -2.67
N ARG A 7 11.05 -6.83 -3.16
CA ARG A 7 12.10 -5.86 -3.42
C ARG A 7 12.57 -5.96 -4.86
N HIS A 8 12.66 -4.82 -5.53
CA HIS A 8 13.17 -4.72 -6.89
C HIS A 8 14.48 -3.93 -6.91
N GLY A 9 15.45 -4.44 -7.64
CA GLY A 9 16.75 -3.82 -7.86
C GLY A 9 17.41 -4.57 -9.00
N THR A 10 18.70 -4.86 -8.89
CA THR A 10 19.39 -5.75 -9.84
C THR A 10 18.85 -7.17 -9.76
N VAL A 11 18.32 -7.55 -8.60
CA VAL A 11 17.68 -8.84 -8.37
C VAL A 11 16.35 -8.58 -7.70
N SER A 12 15.28 -9.22 -8.19
CA SER A 12 13.97 -9.19 -7.55
C SER A 12 13.84 -10.34 -6.56
N SER A 13 13.29 -10.07 -5.40
CA SER A 13 13.04 -11.08 -4.39
C SER A 13 11.70 -10.85 -3.71
N ALA A 14 11.13 -11.93 -3.18
CA ALA A 14 9.92 -11.87 -2.38
C ALA A 14 10.09 -12.77 -1.16
N LEU A 15 9.66 -12.28 -0.01
CA LEU A 15 9.73 -13.02 1.25
C LEU A 15 8.39 -12.94 1.93
N VAL A 16 7.87 -14.08 2.37
CA VAL A 16 6.68 -14.16 3.22
C VAL A 16 7.09 -14.80 4.54
N ALA A 17 6.79 -14.13 5.64
CA ALA A 17 7.19 -14.57 6.97
C ALA A 17 6.15 -14.15 8.00
N PRO A 18 6.15 -14.77 9.19
CA PRO A 18 5.34 -14.25 10.29
C PRO A 18 5.69 -12.80 10.58
N ALA A 19 4.68 -12.01 10.93
CA ALA A 19 4.86 -10.59 11.17
C ALA A 19 5.65 -10.33 12.46
N HIS A 20 6.52 -9.34 12.40
CA HIS A 20 7.20 -8.78 13.55
C HIS A 20 6.78 -7.32 13.72
N GLU A 21 6.87 -6.84 14.96
CA GLU A 21 6.69 -5.43 15.21
C GLU A 21 7.84 -4.65 14.57
N THR A 22 7.51 -3.60 13.82
CA THR A 22 8.49 -2.74 13.15
C THR A 22 8.29 -1.29 13.57
N LEU A 23 9.34 -0.47 13.43
CA LEU A 23 9.23 0.96 13.69
C LEU A 23 8.30 1.61 12.68
N ALA A 24 7.43 2.48 13.18
CA ALA A 24 6.49 3.19 12.32
C ALA A 24 7.20 4.25 11.49
N PRO A 25 6.99 4.31 10.17
CA PRO A 25 7.48 5.40 9.33
C PRO A 25 6.87 6.75 9.75
N GLU A 26 7.55 7.84 9.42
CA GLU A 26 7.08 9.18 9.74
C GLU A 26 5.77 9.54 9.03
N GLN A 27 5.62 9.14 7.76
CA GLN A 27 4.43 9.41 6.97
C GLN A 27 3.53 8.17 6.94
N ARG A 28 2.36 8.31 7.56
CA ARG A 28 1.40 7.23 7.64
C ARG A 28 -0.01 7.74 7.40
N TYR A 29 -0.76 7.00 6.62
CA TYR A 29 -2.17 7.26 6.34
C TYR A 29 -2.99 6.04 6.71
N THR A 30 -4.15 6.25 7.32
CA THR A 30 -5.05 5.16 7.70
C THR A 30 -6.42 5.44 7.11
N VAL A 31 -7.01 4.41 6.52
CA VAL A 31 -8.35 4.49 5.93
C VAL A 31 -9.15 3.26 6.29
N ARG A 32 -10.43 3.46 6.62
CA ARG A 32 -11.41 2.37 6.74
C ARG A 32 -12.24 2.36 5.47
N THR A 33 -12.23 1.23 4.75
CA THR A 33 -13.00 1.07 3.53
C THR A 33 -14.20 0.17 3.80
N THR A 34 -15.31 0.46 3.11
CA THR A 34 -16.55 -0.29 3.24
C THR A 34 -16.96 -0.92 1.91
N ALA A 35 -16.31 -0.55 0.83
CA ALA A 35 -16.64 -0.99 -0.52
C ALA A 35 -15.85 -2.24 -0.92
N SER A 36 -16.36 -2.95 -1.92
CA SER A 36 -15.63 -4.07 -2.51
C SER A 36 -14.36 -3.59 -3.21
N ALA A 37 -13.28 -4.36 -3.09
CA ALA A 37 -11.98 -4.04 -3.69
C ALA A 37 -12.03 -3.89 -5.22
N GLN A 38 -13.04 -4.47 -5.86
CA GLN A 38 -13.20 -4.44 -7.31
C GLN A 38 -13.95 -3.20 -7.80
N THR A 39 -14.41 -2.33 -6.89
CA THR A 39 -15.19 -1.16 -7.26
C THR A 39 -14.36 0.11 -7.26
N ALA A 40 -14.80 1.10 -8.06
CA ALA A 40 -14.21 2.43 -8.01
C ALA A 40 -14.39 3.09 -6.64
N SER A 41 -15.46 2.77 -5.92
CA SER A 41 -15.69 3.30 -4.57
C SER A 41 -14.58 2.95 -3.59
N TYR A 42 -14.04 1.73 -3.68
CA TYR A 42 -12.90 1.34 -2.86
C TYR A 42 -11.70 2.26 -3.12
N LYS A 43 -11.35 2.44 -4.39
CA LYS A 43 -10.23 3.29 -4.79
C LYS A 43 -10.43 4.75 -4.37
N GLU A 44 -11.64 5.25 -4.48
CA GLU A 44 -11.99 6.60 -4.06
C GLU A 44 -11.84 6.79 -2.55
N GLN A 45 -12.24 5.80 -1.76
CA GLN A 45 -12.08 5.83 -0.31
C GLN A 45 -10.59 5.89 0.08
N VAL A 46 -9.76 5.07 -0.56
CA VAL A 46 -8.32 5.06 -0.30
C VAL A 46 -7.69 6.38 -0.75
N ARG A 47 -8.00 6.83 -1.97
CA ARG A 47 -7.47 8.09 -2.50
C ARG A 47 -7.81 9.26 -1.59
N SER A 48 -9.03 9.33 -1.09
CA SER A 48 -9.47 10.41 -0.20
C SER A 48 -8.64 10.47 1.08
N ALA A 49 -8.21 9.32 1.60
CA ALA A 49 -7.39 9.28 2.80
C ALA A 49 -6.00 9.84 2.59
N VAL A 50 -5.48 9.83 1.36
CA VAL A 50 -4.15 10.36 1.03
C VAL A 50 -4.22 11.62 0.17
N ALA A 51 -5.40 12.21 0.01
CA ALA A 51 -5.62 13.34 -0.91
C ALA A 51 -4.78 14.58 -0.54
N ASP A 52 -4.55 14.80 0.75
CA ASP A 52 -3.77 15.93 1.23
C ASP A 52 -2.27 15.67 1.28
N ALA A 53 -1.84 14.47 0.87
CA ALA A 53 -0.43 14.13 0.88
C ALA A 53 0.33 14.91 -0.18
N SER A 54 1.56 15.29 0.14
CA SER A 54 2.48 15.83 -0.85
C SER A 54 3.10 14.68 -1.63
N GLN A 55 3.22 14.84 -2.94
CA GLN A 55 3.88 13.84 -3.77
C GLN A 55 5.32 13.66 -3.28
N LEU A 56 5.75 12.41 -3.16
CA LEU A 56 7.11 12.10 -2.77
C LEU A 56 8.09 12.56 -3.85
N ARG A 57 9.26 13.04 -3.42
CA ARG A 57 10.31 13.49 -4.34
C ARG A 57 10.61 12.40 -5.38
N PRO A 58 11.06 12.80 -6.60
CA PRO A 58 11.36 11.82 -7.65
C PRO A 58 12.36 10.76 -7.19
N GLY A 59 12.21 9.56 -7.72
CA GLY A 59 13.10 8.44 -7.42
C GLY A 59 12.38 7.25 -6.81
N PRO A 60 13.14 6.25 -6.37
CA PRO A 60 12.58 5.02 -5.82
C PRO A 60 11.89 5.26 -4.47
N VAL A 61 10.91 4.41 -4.17
CA VAL A 61 10.03 4.53 -3.00
C VAL A 61 9.96 3.19 -2.29
N GLN A 62 9.96 3.25 -0.97
CA GLN A 62 9.56 2.14 -0.09
C GLN A 62 8.10 2.33 0.28
N LEU A 63 7.31 1.27 0.18
CA LEU A 63 5.89 1.29 0.52
C LEU A 63 5.57 0.16 1.48
N GLN A 64 4.87 0.48 2.55
CA GLN A 64 4.32 -0.50 3.48
C GLN A 64 2.81 -0.33 3.54
N ILE A 65 2.09 -1.43 3.44
CA ILE A 65 0.63 -1.44 3.59
C ILE A 65 0.27 -2.53 4.59
N ALA A 66 -0.42 -2.14 5.64
CA ALA A 66 -0.95 -3.07 6.63
C ALA A 66 -2.46 -3.08 6.53
N PHE A 67 -3.03 -4.26 6.29
CA PHE A 67 -4.48 -4.47 6.24
C PHE A 67 -4.95 -5.16 7.50
N VAL A 68 -6.04 -4.66 8.07
CA VAL A 68 -6.83 -5.40 9.05
C VAL A 68 -8.15 -5.75 8.37
N VAL A 69 -8.47 -7.04 8.34
CA VAL A 69 -9.60 -7.57 7.58
C VAL A 69 -10.44 -8.49 8.45
N GLY A 70 -11.72 -8.62 8.11
CA GLY A 70 -12.60 -9.61 8.74
C GLY A 70 -12.25 -11.03 8.30
N ALA A 71 -12.72 -12.02 9.08
CA ALA A 71 -12.35 -13.43 8.86
C ALA A 71 -12.77 -13.98 7.50
N GLN A 72 -13.83 -13.41 6.91
CA GLN A 72 -14.38 -13.88 5.63
C GLN A 72 -13.88 -13.07 4.44
N ARG A 73 -13.04 -12.07 4.67
CA ARG A 73 -12.57 -11.18 3.61
C ARG A 73 -11.41 -11.80 2.86
N ASN A 74 -11.50 -11.82 1.52
CA ASN A 74 -10.37 -12.17 0.69
C ASN A 74 -9.39 -10.99 0.64
N TRP A 75 -8.28 -11.09 1.38
CA TRP A 75 -7.29 -10.02 1.46
C TRP A 75 -6.31 -10.00 0.29
N MET A 76 -6.18 -11.10 -0.44
CA MET A 76 -5.23 -11.21 -1.55
C MET A 76 -5.51 -10.22 -2.69
N ASN A 77 -6.75 -9.77 -2.83
CA ASN A 77 -7.14 -8.86 -3.91
C ASN A 77 -7.14 -7.38 -3.49
N LEU A 78 -6.64 -7.05 -2.31
CA LEU A 78 -6.71 -5.68 -1.78
C LEU A 78 -5.51 -4.82 -2.18
N TRP A 79 -4.33 -5.41 -2.32
CA TRP A 79 -3.10 -4.64 -2.47
C TRP A 79 -3.03 -3.84 -3.77
N LYS A 80 -3.46 -4.42 -4.88
CA LYS A 80 -3.37 -3.75 -6.19
C LYS A 80 -4.29 -2.53 -6.28
N PRO A 81 -5.59 -2.63 -5.98
CA PRO A 81 -6.44 -1.44 -6.00
C PRO A 81 -6.02 -0.39 -4.96
N THR A 82 -5.42 -0.80 -3.85
CA THR A 82 -4.88 0.15 -2.88
C THR A 82 -3.72 0.94 -3.48
N ILE A 83 -2.77 0.27 -4.12
CA ILE A 83 -1.65 0.95 -4.80
C ILE A 83 -2.15 1.84 -5.93
N ASP A 84 -3.13 1.37 -6.71
CA ASP A 84 -3.69 2.14 -7.82
C ASP A 84 -4.28 3.48 -7.36
N SER A 85 -4.61 3.62 -6.08
CA SER A 85 -5.20 4.82 -5.49
C SER A 85 -4.16 5.82 -4.97
N LEU A 86 -2.87 5.52 -5.08
CA LEU A 86 -1.81 6.28 -4.42
C LEU A 86 -1.14 7.33 -5.31
N HIS A 87 -1.80 7.79 -6.37
CA HIS A 87 -1.19 8.82 -7.21
C HIS A 87 -0.89 10.14 -6.46
N PRO A 88 -1.59 10.52 -5.38
CA PRO A 88 -1.18 11.71 -4.61
C PRO A 88 0.23 11.58 -4.02
N LEU A 89 0.67 10.36 -3.73
CA LEU A 89 2.01 10.09 -3.21
C LEU A 89 3.03 9.78 -4.30
N LEU A 90 2.63 9.02 -5.32
CA LEU A 90 3.55 8.45 -6.31
C LEU A 90 3.64 9.25 -7.60
N GLY A 91 2.67 10.14 -7.85
CA GLY A 91 2.49 10.76 -9.15
C GLY A 91 1.75 9.81 -10.09
N ARG A 92 1.42 10.31 -11.29
CA ARG A 92 0.71 9.53 -12.32
C ARG A 92 1.65 9.20 -13.46
N THR A 93 1.53 7.97 -13.97
CA THR A 93 2.22 7.58 -15.20
C THR A 93 1.69 8.37 -16.39
N ARG A 94 0.36 8.58 -16.43
CA ARG A 94 -0.33 9.37 -17.44
C ARG A 94 -1.24 10.37 -16.74
N PRO A 95 -1.06 11.68 -16.96
CA PRO A 95 -1.89 12.70 -16.30
C PRO A 95 -3.37 12.61 -16.60
N ASP A 96 -3.74 12.06 -17.77
CA ASP A 96 -5.12 11.93 -18.24
C ASP A 96 -5.83 10.69 -17.73
N ARG A 97 -5.15 9.84 -16.95
CA ARG A 97 -5.74 8.59 -16.45
C ARG A 97 -5.75 8.53 -14.95
N GLU A 98 -6.95 8.36 -14.38
CA GLU A 98 -7.09 7.98 -12.99
C GLU A 98 -6.64 6.54 -12.80
N TRP A 99 -6.28 6.20 -11.57
CA TRP A 99 -5.93 4.85 -11.15
C TRP A 99 -4.71 4.25 -11.88
N HIS A 100 -3.86 5.13 -12.43
CA HIS A 100 -2.58 4.75 -13.04
C HIS A 100 -1.45 5.52 -12.38
N PRO A 101 -1.15 5.22 -11.08
CA PRO A 101 -0.03 5.86 -10.42
C PRO A 101 1.29 5.38 -11.02
N ASN A 102 2.34 6.14 -10.75
CA ASN A 102 3.69 5.75 -11.13
C ASN A 102 4.22 4.68 -10.16
N ASP A 103 3.63 3.50 -10.20
CA ASP A 103 3.92 2.41 -9.28
C ASP A 103 5.28 1.75 -9.56
N GLY A 104 5.88 1.98 -10.72
CA GLY A 104 7.24 1.55 -11.01
C GLY A 104 8.30 2.17 -10.11
N ARG A 105 7.96 3.25 -9.38
CA ARG A 105 8.84 3.83 -8.37
C ARG A 105 8.99 2.94 -7.14
N ILE A 106 8.07 2.02 -6.91
CA ILE A 106 8.08 1.16 -5.73
C ILE A 106 9.14 0.07 -5.94
N ILE A 107 10.22 0.14 -5.18
CA ILE A 107 11.30 -0.85 -5.24
C ILE A 107 11.30 -1.78 -4.03
N ASP A 108 10.61 -1.39 -2.96
CA ASP A 108 10.50 -2.20 -1.75
C ASP A 108 9.05 -2.10 -1.28
N LEU A 109 8.34 -3.22 -1.32
CA LEU A 109 6.93 -3.32 -0.94
C LEU A 109 6.79 -4.32 0.18
N SER A 110 6.24 -3.87 1.31
CA SER A 110 5.92 -4.74 2.44
C SER A 110 4.41 -4.74 2.66
N LEU A 111 3.84 -5.93 2.73
CA LEU A 111 2.40 -6.13 2.98
C LEU A 111 2.23 -6.91 4.27
N HIS A 112 1.39 -6.40 5.15
CA HIS A 112 1.04 -7.04 6.41
C HIS A 112 -0.47 -7.22 6.46
N VAL A 113 -0.91 -8.39 6.91
CA VAL A 113 -2.35 -8.67 7.08
C VAL A 113 -2.60 -9.20 8.48
N HIS A 114 -3.61 -8.63 9.14
CA HIS A 114 -4.10 -9.09 10.43
C HIS A 114 -5.61 -9.30 10.32
N VAL A 115 -6.10 -10.40 10.89
CA VAL A 115 -7.52 -10.73 10.87
C VAL A 115 -8.15 -10.27 12.17
N ASP A 116 -9.25 -9.49 12.05
CA ASP A 116 -10.09 -9.08 13.17
C ASP A 116 -11.53 -9.39 12.78
N SER A 117 -12.10 -10.43 13.39
CA SER A 117 -13.44 -10.92 13.05
C SER A 117 -14.54 -9.89 13.31
N SER A 118 -14.30 -8.87 14.12
CA SER A 118 -15.28 -7.83 14.40
C SER A 118 -15.50 -6.87 13.22
N LEU A 119 -14.59 -6.84 12.24
CA LEU A 119 -14.72 -5.92 11.10
C LEU A 119 -15.75 -6.34 10.06
N GLY A 120 -16.15 -7.60 10.04
CA GLY A 120 -17.05 -8.09 9.01
C GLY A 120 -16.44 -7.90 7.61
N HIS A 121 -17.05 -7.07 6.80
CA HIS A 121 -16.62 -6.82 5.41
C HIS A 121 -15.71 -5.60 5.27
N ASP A 122 -15.62 -4.78 6.28
CA ASP A 122 -14.79 -3.58 6.26
C ASP A 122 -13.31 -3.94 6.30
N VAL A 123 -12.49 -3.04 5.78
CA VAL A 123 -11.03 -3.17 5.78
C VAL A 123 -10.45 -1.88 6.35
N VAL A 124 -9.48 -2.03 7.25
CA VAL A 124 -8.66 -0.90 7.69
C VAL A 124 -7.30 -1.04 7.05
N ALA A 125 -6.90 -0.07 6.25
CA ALA A 125 -5.61 -0.05 5.60
C ALA A 125 -4.75 1.07 6.19
N SER A 126 -3.54 0.71 6.59
CA SER A 126 -2.52 1.68 7.01
C SER A 126 -1.43 1.71 5.97
N ILE A 127 -1.15 2.90 5.44
CA ILE A 127 -0.26 3.09 4.30
C ILE A 127 0.89 3.98 4.76
N ALA A 128 2.10 3.51 4.56
CA ALA A 128 3.30 4.26 4.86
C ALA A 128 4.22 4.25 3.65
N ALA A 129 4.63 5.43 3.20
CA ALA A 129 5.48 5.57 2.03
C ALA A 129 6.59 6.57 2.32
N GLU A 130 7.78 6.27 1.83
CA GLU A 130 8.92 7.17 1.96
C GLU A 130 9.88 6.96 0.79
N PRO A 131 10.69 7.97 0.45
CA PRO A 131 11.76 7.77 -0.54
C PRO A 131 12.70 6.68 -0.05
N ALA A 132 13.10 5.79 -0.95
CA ALA A 132 14.04 4.73 -0.62
C ALA A 132 15.45 5.33 -0.44
N SER A 133 16.17 4.83 0.57
CA SER A 133 17.56 5.20 0.74
C SER A 133 18.45 4.46 -0.26
N ALA A 134 19.71 4.93 -0.44
CA ALA A 134 20.68 4.25 -1.29
C ALA A 134 20.95 2.82 -0.81
N GLU A 135 20.86 2.57 0.48
CA GLU A 135 21.04 1.24 1.07
C GLU A 135 19.95 0.27 0.66
N THR A 136 18.72 0.76 0.45
CA THR A 136 17.60 -0.07 0.03
C THR A 136 17.75 -0.55 -1.41
N LEU A 137 18.52 0.16 -2.23
CA LEU A 137 18.74 -0.17 -3.63
C LEU A 137 19.74 -1.31 -3.86
N GLN A 138 20.45 -1.73 -2.83
CA GLN A 138 21.49 -2.76 -2.93
C GLN A 138 20.98 -4.17 -2.68
#